data_9b5bd92437da1276ea2aeeaeca322791
#
_entry.id   9b5bd92437da1276ea2aeeaeca322791
#
_cell.length_a   1.000
_cell.length_b   1.000
_cell.length_c   1.000
_cell.angle_alpha   90.00
_cell.angle_beta   90.00
_cell.angle_gamma   90.00
#
_symmetry.space_group_name_H-M   'P 1'
#
loop_
_entity.id
_entity.type
_entity.pdbx_description
1 polymer ?
#
loop_
_entity_poly.entity_id
_entity_poly.type
_entity_poly.pdbx_seq_one_letter_code
_entity_poly.pdbx_strand_id
1 'polypeptide(L)'
;MNRTAALLALLLAAAPALAEEFTVNPQAGNSGFSAVFDASLGERINAVSSAVGCEVAFDERTGLASGRCSVPLTSIKVDSDETKSGHFHDWATNKKSDPKGCTIEAVFTDVRLGSLAPEKPAPLTAEIPFTVCGRARADGGKEKVTGTALLFPPGAYGERKTIRIRASIAGFDRDAYRVGPGYTEGWLARVQSLAKVVAVKGTVELSLFAKVK
;
A
#
# COMPACT_ATOMS: atom_id res chain seq x y z
N MET A 1 -51.67 -12.13 -49.76
CA MET A 1 -51.73 -11.65 -48.40
C MET A 1 -50.38 -11.98 -47.73
N ASN A 2 -49.44 -11.03 -47.83
CA ASN A 2 -48.09 -11.20 -47.24
C ASN A 2 -48.06 -10.49 -45.88
N ARG A 3 -47.85 -11.25 -44.81
CA ARG A 3 -47.59 -10.74 -43.45
C ARG A 3 -46.09 -10.70 -43.23
N THR A 4 -45.47 -9.56 -43.37
CA THR A 4 -44.11 -9.28 -42.97
C THR A 4 -44.11 -9.05 -41.45
N ALA A 5 -43.59 -9.98 -40.69
CA ALA A 5 -43.34 -9.81 -39.25
C ALA A 5 -42.03 -9.04 -39.08
N ALA A 6 -42.07 -7.81 -38.62
CA ALA A 6 -40.90 -7.03 -38.21
C ALA A 6 -40.42 -7.45 -36.85
N LEU A 7 -39.27 -8.15 -36.79
CA LEU A 7 -38.56 -8.44 -35.54
C LEU A 7 -37.89 -7.14 -35.08
N LEU A 8 -38.42 -6.52 -34.02
CA LEU A 8 -37.81 -5.42 -33.32
C LEU A 8 -36.75 -5.99 -32.37
N ALA A 9 -35.47 -5.97 -32.80
CA ALA A 9 -34.35 -6.33 -31.95
C ALA A 9 -34.10 -5.18 -30.93
N LEU A 10 -34.50 -5.39 -29.69
CA LEU A 10 -34.16 -4.50 -28.57
C LEU A 10 -32.68 -4.71 -28.28
N LEU A 11 -31.83 -3.79 -28.78
CA LEU A 11 -30.44 -3.62 -28.32
C LEU A 11 -30.49 -3.04 -26.89
N LEU A 12 -30.42 -3.90 -25.86
CA LEU A 12 -30.10 -3.49 -24.52
C LEU A 12 -28.64 -3.01 -24.52
N ALA A 13 -28.44 -1.70 -24.65
CA ALA A 13 -27.17 -1.07 -24.37
C ALA A 13 -26.88 -1.29 -22.87
N ALA A 14 -26.02 -2.26 -22.55
CA ALA A 14 -25.47 -2.39 -21.19
C ALA A 14 -24.69 -1.12 -20.90
N ALA A 15 -25.21 -0.26 -20.04
CA ALA A 15 -24.46 0.88 -19.53
C ALA A 15 -23.15 0.38 -18.93
N PRO A 16 -22.00 1.01 -19.21
CA PRO A 16 -20.75 0.65 -18.56
C PRO A 16 -20.94 0.82 -17.05
N ALA A 17 -20.80 -0.27 -16.30
CA ALA A 17 -20.75 -0.16 -14.86
C ALA A 17 -19.51 0.64 -14.52
N LEU A 18 -19.69 1.84 -13.97
CA LEU A 18 -18.61 2.70 -13.52
C LEU A 18 -17.97 2.03 -12.30
N ALA A 19 -16.64 2.03 -12.25
CA ALA A 19 -15.92 1.59 -11.08
C ALA A 19 -16.33 2.46 -9.87
N GLU A 20 -16.61 1.83 -8.74
CA GLU A 20 -16.88 2.56 -7.49
C GLU A 20 -15.59 3.12 -6.91
N GLU A 21 -15.64 4.34 -6.44
CA GLU A 21 -14.51 5.01 -5.79
C GLU A 21 -14.54 4.81 -4.27
N PHE A 22 -13.44 4.33 -3.73
CA PHE A 22 -13.20 4.14 -2.31
C PHE A 22 -12.07 5.02 -1.83
N THR A 23 -12.13 5.48 -0.60
CA THR A 23 -11.08 6.28 0.03
C THR A 23 -10.74 5.77 1.43
N VAL A 24 -9.46 5.79 1.76
CA VAL A 24 -8.94 5.62 3.12
C VAL A 24 -8.65 6.99 3.69
N ASN A 25 -9.35 7.37 4.75
CA ASN A 25 -9.10 8.62 5.46
C ASN A 25 -7.94 8.43 6.44
N PRO A 26 -6.79 9.10 6.25
CA PRO A 26 -5.65 8.98 7.14
C PRO A 26 -5.91 9.49 8.57
N GLN A 27 -6.93 10.34 8.76
CA GLN A 27 -7.30 10.88 10.07
C GLN A 27 -8.24 9.96 10.86
N ALA A 28 -8.80 8.93 10.22
CA ALA A 28 -9.73 8.01 10.89
C ALA A 28 -9.03 7.05 11.89
N GLY A 29 -7.71 6.87 11.79
CA GLY A 29 -6.92 6.05 12.70
C GLY A 29 -7.19 4.53 12.65
N ASN A 30 -8.04 4.08 11.72
CA ASN A 30 -8.44 2.68 11.57
C ASN A 30 -7.65 1.92 10.49
N SER A 31 -6.78 2.61 9.80
CA SER A 31 -5.86 2.06 8.81
C SER A 31 -4.44 2.20 9.31
N GLY A 32 -3.55 1.28 8.91
CA GLY A 32 -2.19 1.28 9.41
C GLY A 32 -1.19 0.71 8.41
N PHE A 33 0.01 1.22 8.54
CA PHE A 33 1.24 0.74 7.91
C PHE A 33 2.16 0.26 9.02
N SER A 34 2.81 -0.88 8.82
CA SER A 34 3.95 -1.31 9.63
C SER A 34 5.06 -1.90 8.77
N ALA A 35 6.29 -1.71 9.20
CA ALA A 35 7.46 -2.36 8.62
C ALA A 35 8.34 -2.89 9.75
N VAL A 36 8.73 -4.17 9.65
CA VAL A 36 9.51 -4.86 10.65
C VAL A 36 10.80 -5.35 10.03
N PHE A 37 11.92 -5.00 10.65
CA PHE A 37 13.25 -5.44 10.26
C PHE A 37 13.96 -6.04 11.46
N ASP A 38 14.62 -7.16 11.27
CA ASP A 38 15.49 -7.71 12.31
C ASP A 38 16.76 -6.85 12.42
N ALA A 39 17.29 -6.75 13.65
CA ALA A 39 18.54 -6.08 13.93
C ALA A 39 19.53 -7.03 14.60
N SER A 40 20.79 -6.61 14.69
CA SER A 40 21.81 -7.36 15.42
C SER A 40 21.37 -7.59 16.87
N LEU A 41 21.82 -8.68 17.48
CA LEU A 41 21.49 -9.10 18.84
C LEU A 41 20.04 -9.57 19.04
N GLY A 42 19.32 -9.92 17.97
CA GLY A 42 17.95 -10.44 18.04
C GLY A 42 16.91 -9.37 18.31
N GLU A 43 17.26 -8.09 18.19
CA GLU A 43 16.30 -6.99 18.26
C GLU A 43 15.43 -6.93 17.02
N ARG A 44 14.23 -6.38 17.15
CA ARG A 44 13.32 -6.05 16.06
C ARG A 44 13.08 -4.56 16.02
N ILE A 45 13.21 -3.98 14.85
CA ILE A 45 12.92 -2.57 14.60
C ILE A 45 11.53 -2.50 13.94
N ASN A 46 10.62 -1.76 14.58
CA ASN A 46 9.25 -1.60 14.12
C ASN A 46 9.00 -0.16 13.71
N ALA A 47 8.67 0.05 12.45
CA ALA A 47 8.26 1.34 11.92
C ALA A 47 6.74 1.31 11.67
N VAL A 48 5.99 2.22 12.27
CA VAL A 48 4.52 2.22 12.21
C VAL A 48 3.95 3.59 11.88
N SER A 49 2.81 3.62 11.18
CA SER A 49 2.02 4.83 10.95
C SER A 49 0.54 4.49 10.85
N SER A 50 -0.32 5.34 11.39
CA SER A 50 -1.77 5.32 11.15
C SER A 50 -2.22 6.32 10.09
N ALA A 51 -1.32 7.16 9.57
CA ALA A 51 -1.63 8.19 8.59
C ALA A 51 -1.57 7.63 7.15
N VAL A 52 -2.24 6.51 6.90
CA VAL A 52 -2.32 5.91 5.57
C VAL A 52 -3.50 6.51 4.83
N GLY A 53 -3.25 7.07 3.65
CA GLY A 53 -4.27 7.53 2.71
C GLY A 53 -4.30 6.67 1.46
N CYS A 54 -5.48 6.34 0.95
CA CYS A 54 -5.65 5.66 -0.32
C CYS A 54 -6.85 6.20 -1.09
N GLU A 55 -6.72 6.18 -2.42
CA GLU A 55 -7.82 6.34 -3.36
C GLU A 55 -7.83 5.11 -4.27
N VAL A 56 -8.95 4.42 -4.33
CA VAL A 56 -9.10 3.13 -5.02
C VAL A 56 -10.38 3.16 -5.85
N ALA A 57 -10.27 2.92 -7.14
CA ALA A 57 -11.39 2.61 -8.01
C ALA A 57 -11.51 1.09 -8.12
N PHE A 58 -12.68 0.54 -7.82
CA PHE A 58 -12.95 -0.89 -7.89
C PHE A 58 -14.15 -1.19 -8.78
N ASP A 59 -13.94 -2.01 -9.81
CA ASP A 59 -15.00 -2.52 -10.68
C ASP A 59 -15.43 -3.91 -10.17
N GLU A 60 -16.59 -3.98 -9.54
CA GLU A 60 -17.13 -5.25 -9.01
C GLU A 60 -17.39 -6.29 -10.10
N ARG A 61 -17.72 -5.87 -11.31
CA ARG A 61 -18.03 -6.77 -12.43
C ARG A 61 -16.79 -7.50 -12.93
N THR A 62 -15.66 -6.81 -12.99
CA THR A 62 -14.38 -7.38 -13.45
C THR A 62 -13.51 -7.87 -12.29
N GLY A 63 -13.79 -7.42 -11.08
CA GLY A 63 -12.97 -7.69 -9.89
C GLY A 63 -11.62 -6.97 -9.93
N LEU A 64 -11.49 -5.91 -10.74
CA LEU A 64 -10.26 -5.16 -10.90
C LEU A 64 -10.27 -3.89 -10.05
N ALA A 65 -9.12 -3.59 -9.47
CA ALA A 65 -8.89 -2.38 -8.69
C ALA A 65 -7.68 -1.61 -9.22
N SER A 66 -7.82 -0.29 -9.28
CA SER A 66 -6.74 0.63 -9.63
C SER A 66 -6.70 1.76 -8.60
N GLY A 67 -5.51 2.27 -8.27
CA GLY A 67 -5.45 3.32 -7.26
C GLY A 67 -4.05 3.69 -6.82
N ARG A 68 -4.03 4.51 -5.78
CA ARG A 68 -2.81 4.97 -5.11
C ARG A 68 -3.00 4.91 -3.60
N CYS A 69 -2.01 4.40 -2.90
CA CYS A 69 -1.89 4.49 -1.45
C CYS A 69 -0.61 5.24 -1.08
N SER A 70 -0.66 6.04 -0.04
CA SER A 70 0.51 6.79 0.44
C SER A 70 0.56 6.87 1.95
N VAL A 71 1.78 6.93 2.47
CA VAL A 71 2.09 7.15 3.90
C VAL A 71 3.10 8.30 3.98
N PRO A 72 2.75 9.44 4.62
CA PRO A 72 3.70 10.52 4.84
C PRO A 72 4.88 10.04 5.68
N LEU A 73 6.12 10.29 5.23
CA LEU A 73 7.31 9.82 5.92
C LEU A 73 7.36 10.30 7.38
N THR A 74 7.02 11.56 7.63
CA THR A 74 7.03 12.15 8.97
C THR A 74 6.02 11.57 9.95
N SER A 75 5.02 10.82 9.44
CA SER A 75 4.04 10.12 10.28
C SER A 75 4.56 8.77 10.78
N ILE A 76 5.65 8.26 10.21
CA ILE A 76 6.21 6.96 10.57
C ILE A 76 7.06 7.12 11.83
N LYS A 77 6.70 6.35 12.85
CA LYS A 77 7.43 6.26 14.12
C LYS A 77 8.15 4.93 14.21
N VAL A 78 9.43 4.97 14.59
CA VAL A 78 10.27 3.79 14.76
C VAL A 78 10.41 3.50 16.24
N ASP A 79 9.92 2.35 16.71
CA ASP A 79 9.94 1.88 18.12
C ASP A 79 9.41 2.94 19.13
N SER A 80 8.55 3.86 18.69
CA SER A 80 8.12 5.03 19.47
C SER A 80 9.26 5.92 19.98
N ASP A 81 10.42 5.87 19.33
CA ASP A 81 11.63 6.61 19.65
C ASP A 81 11.87 7.71 18.60
N GLU A 82 12.01 8.96 19.04
CA GLU A 82 12.19 10.09 18.13
C GLU A 82 13.54 10.08 17.42
N THR A 83 14.61 9.63 18.11
CA THR A 83 15.94 9.54 17.53
C THR A 83 15.99 8.49 16.43
N LYS A 84 15.42 7.29 16.69
CA LYS A 84 15.30 6.22 15.67
C LYS A 84 14.43 6.67 14.51
N SER A 85 13.33 7.36 14.78
CA SER A 85 12.46 7.93 13.73
C SER A 85 13.21 8.96 12.88
N GLY A 86 13.99 9.86 13.50
CA GLY A 86 14.84 10.83 12.81
C GLY A 86 15.89 10.15 11.92
N HIS A 87 16.57 9.12 12.42
CA HIS A 87 17.50 8.33 11.60
C HIS A 87 16.83 7.68 10.41
N PHE A 88 15.63 7.12 10.60
CA PHE A 88 14.86 6.53 9.49
C PHE A 88 14.48 7.59 8.44
N HIS A 89 14.03 8.79 8.87
CA HIS A 89 13.72 9.89 7.96
C HIS A 89 14.96 10.32 7.16
N ASP A 90 16.11 10.44 7.80
CA ASP A 90 17.38 10.72 7.16
C ASP A 90 17.75 9.66 6.11
N TRP A 91 17.59 8.39 6.45
CA TRP A 91 17.87 7.29 5.52
C TRP A 91 16.90 7.27 4.34
N ALA A 92 15.62 7.50 4.60
CA ALA A 92 14.60 7.51 3.56
C ALA A 92 14.76 8.69 2.60
N THR A 93 15.21 9.85 3.07
CA THR A 93 15.48 11.05 2.24
C THR A 93 16.89 11.10 1.67
N ASN A 94 17.80 10.22 2.13
CA ASN A 94 19.24 10.29 1.89
C ASN A 94 19.83 11.65 2.31
N LYS A 95 19.25 12.31 3.31
CA LYS A 95 19.59 13.67 3.76
C LYS A 95 19.59 14.72 2.64
N LYS A 96 18.86 14.46 1.55
CA LYS A 96 18.84 15.31 0.34
C LYS A 96 17.56 16.11 0.16
N SER A 97 16.50 15.73 0.86
CA SER A 97 15.19 16.39 0.77
C SER A 97 14.54 16.53 2.13
N ASP A 98 13.61 17.48 2.26
CA ASP A 98 12.81 17.64 3.46
C ASP A 98 11.90 16.42 3.66
N PRO A 99 11.95 15.75 4.82
CA PRO A 99 11.06 14.65 5.13
C PRO A 99 9.57 14.98 5.02
N LYS A 100 9.18 16.25 5.22
CA LYS A 100 7.78 16.71 5.14
C LYS A 100 7.17 16.55 3.75
N GLY A 101 7.97 16.65 2.70
CA GLY A 101 7.53 16.46 1.32
C GLY A 101 7.66 15.02 0.82
N CYS A 102 8.05 14.09 1.69
CA CYS A 102 8.36 12.73 1.30
C CYS A 102 7.24 11.76 1.70
N THR A 103 6.91 10.84 0.81
CA THR A 103 5.92 9.78 1.00
C THR A 103 6.50 8.41 0.66
N ILE A 104 5.96 7.38 1.28
CA ILE A 104 6.03 6.00 0.77
C ILE A 104 4.77 5.78 -0.02
N GLU A 105 4.87 5.35 -1.27
CA GLU A 105 3.72 5.22 -2.17
C GLU A 105 3.67 3.86 -2.86
N ALA A 106 2.44 3.40 -3.09
CA ALA A 106 2.11 2.30 -3.98
C ALA A 106 1.08 2.80 -5.00
N VAL A 107 1.38 2.66 -6.29
CA VAL A 107 0.45 2.97 -7.39
C VAL A 107 0.18 1.67 -8.14
N PHE A 108 -1.07 1.33 -8.32
CA PHE A 108 -1.46 0.06 -8.94
C PHE A 108 -2.58 0.26 -9.96
N THR A 109 -2.54 -0.56 -10.98
CA THR A 109 -3.52 -0.56 -12.07
C THR A 109 -3.94 -2.00 -12.35
N ASP A 110 -5.25 -2.21 -12.48
CA ASP A 110 -5.88 -3.48 -12.84
C ASP A 110 -5.45 -4.67 -11.94
N VAL A 111 -5.24 -4.39 -10.66
CA VAL A 111 -4.99 -5.43 -9.66
C VAL A 111 -6.27 -6.24 -9.46
N ARG A 112 -6.16 -7.55 -9.60
CA ARG A 112 -7.31 -8.45 -9.43
C ARG A 112 -7.56 -8.71 -7.94
N LEU A 113 -8.66 -8.19 -7.43
CA LEU A 113 -9.20 -8.54 -6.11
C LEU A 113 -10.16 -9.72 -6.17
N GLY A 114 -10.57 -10.13 -7.39
CA GLY A 114 -11.55 -11.16 -7.61
C GLY A 114 -12.98 -10.70 -7.28
N SER A 115 -13.91 -11.66 -7.25
CA SER A 115 -15.29 -11.40 -6.84
C SER A 115 -15.32 -11.25 -5.31
N LEU A 116 -15.58 -10.06 -4.83
CA LEU A 116 -15.74 -9.79 -3.40
C LEU A 116 -17.18 -10.10 -2.99
N ALA A 117 -17.42 -11.30 -2.45
CA ALA A 117 -18.70 -11.59 -1.82
C ALA A 117 -18.77 -10.89 -0.44
N PRO A 118 -19.96 -10.36 -0.05
CA PRO A 118 -20.12 -9.74 1.25
C PRO A 118 -19.65 -10.62 2.40
N GLU A 119 -18.85 -10.06 3.31
CA GLU A 119 -18.36 -10.72 4.53
C GLU A 119 -17.50 -11.98 4.32
N LYS A 120 -17.08 -12.25 3.09
CA LYS A 120 -16.18 -13.37 2.77
C LYS A 120 -14.81 -12.85 2.34
N PRO A 121 -13.73 -13.24 3.03
CA PRO A 121 -12.39 -12.83 2.62
C PRO A 121 -12.00 -13.47 1.29
N ALA A 122 -11.54 -12.64 0.37
CA ALA A 122 -10.97 -13.07 -0.91
C ALA A 122 -9.43 -12.95 -0.86
N PRO A 123 -8.68 -13.93 -1.37
CA PRO A 123 -7.22 -13.84 -1.42
C PRO A 123 -6.78 -12.75 -2.39
N LEU A 124 -5.73 -12.02 -2.02
CA LEU A 124 -5.07 -11.00 -2.82
C LEU A 124 -3.65 -11.43 -3.13
N THR A 125 -3.27 -11.38 -4.41
CA THR A 125 -1.88 -11.48 -4.85
C THR A 125 -1.69 -10.53 -6.02
N ALA A 126 -0.68 -9.65 -5.91
CA ALA A 126 -0.39 -8.66 -6.95
C ALA A 126 1.10 -8.32 -6.96
N GLU A 127 1.59 -7.83 -8.10
CA GLU A 127 2.89 -7.18 -8.24
C GLU A 127 2.67 -5.67 -8.40
N ILE A 128 3.10 -4.90 -7.41
CA ILE A 128 2.79 -3.48 -7.30
C ILE A 128 4.09 -2.66 -7.31
N PRO A 129 4.21 -1.65 -8.17
CA PRO A 129 5.29 -0.68 -8.09
C PRO A 129 5.18 0.12 -6.78
N PHE A 130 6.32 0.29 -6.14
CA PHE A 130 6.44 0.96 -4.85
C PHE A 130 7.50 2.04 -4.95
N THR A 131 7.34 3.13 -4.24
CA THR A 131 8.36 4.18 -4.15
C THR A 131 8.58 4.63 -2.72
N VAL A 132 9.79 5.03 -2.42
CA VAL A 132 10.17 5.68 -1.16
C VAL A 132 10.76 7.04 -1.50
N CYS A 133 10.11 8.11 -1.08
CA CYS A 133 10.51 9.48 -1.44
C CYS A 133 10.73 9.65 -2.95
N GLY A 134 9.80 9.16 -3.77
CA GLY A 134 9.85 9.21 -5.23
C GLY A 134 10.88 8.25 -5.87
N ARG A 135 11.64 7.49 -5.09
CA ARG A 135 12.58 6.51 -5.64
C ARG A 135 11.90 5.15 -5.80
N ALA A 136 11.83 4.67 -7.02
CA ALA A 136 11.46 3.29 -7.33
C ALA A 136 12.61 2.32 -7.01
N ARG A 137 12.34 1.04 -7.09
CA ARG A 137 13.36 -0.01 -7.00
C ARG A 137 14.46 0.21 -8.05
N ALA A 138 15.70 0.10 -7.64
CA ALA A 138 16.86 0.32 -8.52
C ALA A 138 16.96 -0.69 -9.67
N ASP A 139 16.38 -1.89 -9.48
CA ASP A 139 16.30 -2.95 -10.48
C ASP A 139 15.06 -2.85 -11.39
N GLY A 140 14.22 -1.83 -11.21
CA GLY A 140 12.96 -1.66 -11.93
C GLY A 140 11.86 -2.66 -11.55
N GLY A 141 12.10 -3.51 -10.55
CA GLY A 141 11.14 -4.53 -10.11
C GLY A 141 9.93 -3.97 -9.38
N LYS A 142 8.96 -4.86 -9.15
CA LYS A 142 7.75 -4.58 -8.36
C LYS A 142 7.79 -5.39 -7.07
N GLU A 143 7.02 -4.96 -6.08
CA GLU A 143 6.84 -5.73 -4.84
C GLU A 143 5.73 -6.75 -5.01
N LYS A 144 6.01 -8.00 -4.60
CA LYS A 144 4.99 -9.04 -4.51
C LYS A 144 4.18 -8.83 -3.24
N VAL A 145 2.94 -8.43 -3.43
CA VAL A 145 1.97 -8.19 -2.35
C VAL A 145 1.06 -9.40 -2.23
N THR A 146 0.89 -9.91 -1.02
CA THR A 146 -0.07 -10.97 -0.71
C THR A 146 -0.99 -10.54 0.42
N GLY A 147 -2.20 -11.10 0.48
CA GLY A 147 -3.12 -10.71 1.56
C GLY A 147 -4.56 -11.14 1.33
N THR A 148 -5.48 -10.37 1.88
CA THR A 148 -6.91 -10.59 1.75
C THR A 148 -7.66 -9.28 1.57
N ALA A 149 -8.73 -9.32 0.78
CA ALA A 149 -9.73 -8.26 0.67
C ALA A 149 -11.09 -8.76 1.19
N LEU A 150 -11.83 -7.91 1.88
CA LEU A 150 -13.12 -8.24 2.47
C LEU A 150 -14.09 -7.09 2.26
N LEU A 151 -15.21 -7.38 1.63
CA LEU A 151 -16.27 -6.40 1.38
C LEU A 151 -17.29 -6.41 2.51
N PHE A 152 -17.56 -5.26 3.10
CA PHE A 152 -18.67 -5.03 4.01
C PHE A 152 -19.76 -4.23 3.30
N PRO A 153 -21.00 -4.74 3.23
CA PRO A 153 -22.12 -4.01 2.67
C PRO A 153 -22.47 -2.78 3.54
N PRO A 154 -23.26 -1.84 3.00
CA PRO A 154 -23.77 -0.73 3.80
C PRO A 154 -24.49 -1.22 5.07
N GLY A 155 -24.26 -0.55 6.19
CA GLY A 155 -24.86 -0.89 7.48
C GLY A 155 -24.12 -1.92 8.34
N ALA A 156 -23.18 -2.70 7.80
CA ALA A 156 -22.44 -3.71 8.58
C ALA A 156 -21.41 -3.10 9.56
N TYR A 157 -20.72 -2.03 9.13
CA TYR A 157 -19.72 -1.30 9.93
C TYR A 157 -19.81 0.21 9.71
N GLY A 158 -21.01 0.73 9.72
CA GLY A 158 -21.31 2.12 9.43
C GLY A 158 -22.23 2.23 8.21
N GLU A 159 -22.52 3.45 7.80
CA GLU A 159 -23.52 3.74 6.78
C GLU A 159 -23.02 3.52 5.35
N ARG A 160 -21.70 3.36 5.16
CA ARG A 160 -21.07 3.26 3.83
C ARG A 160 -20.47 1.89 3.59
N LYS A 161 -20.62 1.42 2.34
CA LYS A 161 -19.91 0.26 1.82
C LYS A 161 -18.40 0.40 2.06
N THR A 162 -17.76 -0.66 2.55
CA THR A 162 -16.35 -0.62 2.98
C THR A 162 -15.61 -1.84 2.45
N ILE A 163 -14.41 -1.64 1.91
CA ILE A 163 -13.46 -2.71 1.62
C ILE A 163 -12.35 -2.66 2.67
N ARG A 164 -12.16 -3.77 3.37
CA ARG A 164 -11.02 -3.99 4.25
C ARG A 164 -9.97 -4.77 3.50
N ILE A 165 -8.75 -4.24 3.44
CA ILE A 165 -7.60 -4.90 2.83
C ILE A 165 -6.55 -5.14 3.93
N ARG A 166 -6.06 -6.38 4.01
CA ARG A 166 -4.85 -6.73 4.76
C ARG A 166 -3.84 -7.24 3.76
N ALA A 167 -2.72 -6.55 3.64
CA ALA A 167 -1.70 -6.84 2.66
C ALA A 167 -0.32 -6.93 3.31
N SER A 168 0.53 -7.78 2.79
CA SER A 168 1.90 -7.98 3.26
C SER A 168 2.86 -8.11 2.09
N ILE A 169 4.06 -7.54 2.26
CA ILE A 169 5.23 -7.71 1.41
C ILE A 169 6.28 -8.42 2.24
N ALA A 170 6.43 -9.72 2.04
CA ALA A 170 7.47 -10.50 2.70
C ALA A 170 8.80 -10.28 1.98
N GLY A 171 9.86 -10.05 2.76
CA GLY A 171 11.21 -9.84 2.21
C GLY A 171 11.38 -8.52 1.46
N PHE A 172 10.65 -7.47 1.84
CA PHE A 172 10.84 -6.12 1.34
C PHE A 172 12.30 -5.70 1.51
N ASP A 173 12.95 -5.36 0.39
CA ASP A 173 14.36 -5.03 0.32
C ASP A 173 14.54 -3.51 0.32
N ARG A 174 14.91 -2.94 1.49
CA ARG A 174 15.10 -1.49 1.63
C ARG A 174 16.28 -0.95 0.82
N ASP A 175 17.30 -1.76 0.56
CA ASP A 175 18.47 -1.35 -0.24
C ASP A 175 18.09 -1.16 -1.72
N ALA A 176 17.09 -1.90 -2.22
CA ALA A 176 16.55 -1.68 -3.56
C ALA A 176 16.02 -0.26 -3.76
N TYR A 177 15.60 0.41 -2.68
CA TYR A 177 15.14 1.81 -2.66
C TYR A 177 16.21 2.78 -2.19
N ARG A 178 17.42 2.30 -1.96
CA ARG A 178 18.54 3.09 -1.41
C ARG A 178 18.19 3.73 -0.07
N VAL A 179 17.55 2.98 0.81
CA VAL A 179 17.18 3.38 2.17
C VAL A 179 18.12 2.70 3.16
N GLY A 180 18.90 3.49 3.87
CA GLY A 180 19.80 2.97 4.89
C GLY A 180 21.01 3.84 5.14
N PRO A 181 21.80 3.52 6.18
CA PRO A 181 22.98 4.31 6.57
C PRO A 181 24.01 4.38 5.46
N GLY A 182 24.10 3.31 4.67
CA GLY A 182 25.06 3.24 3.56
C GLY A 182 24.87 4.30 2.46
N TYR A 183 23.73 4.96 2.42
CA TYR A 183 23.40 5.97 1.41
C TYR A 183 23.46 7.40 1.92
N THR A 184 23.55 7.58 3.24
CA THR A 184 23.54 8.88 3.91
C THR A 184 24.86 9.26 4.54
N GLU A 185 25.66 8.26 4.91
CA GLU A 185 26.89 8.43 5.67
C GLU A 185 28.09 8.14 4.80
N GLY A 186 29.22 8.86 5.06
CA GLY A 186 30.48 8.58 4.39
C GLY A 186 30.98 7.15 4.68
N TRP A 187 31.93 6.67 3.87
CA TRP A 187 32.44 5.29 3.96
C TRP A 187 32.98 4.91 5.36
N LEU A 188 33.57 5.83 6.11
CA LEU A 188 34.07 5.61 7.47
C LEU A 188 32.92 5.35 8.47
N ALA A 189 31.82 6.06 8.36
CA ALA A 189 30.64 5.83 9.16
C ALA A 189 29.95 4.48 8.79
N ARG A 190 30.04 4.06 7.53
CA ARG A 190 29.64 2.70 7.12
C ARG A 190 30.37 1.60 7.89
N VAL A 191 31.68 1.74 8.07
CA VAL A 191 32.48 0.73 8.77
C VAL A 191 32.15 0.70 10.27
N GLN A 192 31.85 1.86 10.86
CA GLN A 192 31.46 1.94 12.27
C GLN A 192 30.03 1.54 12.55
N SER A 193 29.12 1.71 11.58
CA SER A 193 27.70 1.31 11.69
C SER A 193 27.46 -0.19 11.41
N LEU A 194 28.43 -0.90 10.86
CA LEU A 194 28.34 -2.36 10.65
C LEU A 194 28.10 -3.17 11.92
N ALA A 195 28.39 -2.59 13.10
CA ALA A 195 28.16 -3.24 14.38
C ALA A 195 26.69 -3.22 14.85
N LYS A 196 25.82 -2.39 14.23
CA LYS A 196 24.38 -2.27 14.56
C LYS A 196 23.54 -2.42 13.30
N VAL A 197 23.71 -3.50 12.60
CA VAL A 197 23.08 -3.69 11.29
C VAL A 197 21.62 -4.02 11.45
N VAL A 198 20.76 -3.11 11.02
CA VAL A 198 19.36 -3.43 10.69
C VAL A 198 19.35 -4.23 9.39
N ALA A 199 18.68 -5.37 9.37
CA ALA A 199 18.59 -6.23 8.20
C ALA A 199 18.15 -5.44 6.95
N VAL A 200 18.69 -5.82 5.82
CA VAL A 200 18.35 -5.22 4.52
C VAL A 200 16.92 -5.61 4.12
N LYS A 201 16.50 -6.82 4.48
CA LYS A 201 15.16 -7.34 4.19
C LYS A 201 14.30 -7.38 5.43
N GLY A 202 13.04 -7.02 5.26
CA GLY A 202 12.04 -7.04 6.31
C GLY A 202 10.66 -7.38 5.78
N THR A 203 9.64 -7.22 6.61
CA THR A 203 8.24 -7.39 6.23
C THR A 203 7.53 -6.05 6.32
N VAL A 204 6.77 -5.72 5.28
CA VAL A 204 5.88 -4.54 5.29
C VAL A 204 4.44 -5.05 5.31
N GLU A 205 3.61 -4.47 6.18
CA GLU A 205 2.20 -4.80 6.30
C GLU A 205 1.33 -3.55 6.18
N LEU A 206 0.16 -3.72 5.58
CA LEU A 206 -0.86 -2.71 5.41
C LEU A 206 -2.20 -3.26 5.88
N SER A 207 -2.90 -2.49 6.69
CA SER A 207 -4.29 -2.73 7.07
C SER A 207 -5.11 -1.51 6.69
N LEU A 208 -6.01 -1.65 5.72
CA LEU A 208 -6.75 -0.55 5.12
C LEU A 208 -8.26 -0.74 5.31
N PHE A 209 -8.96 0.35 5.65
CA PHE A 209 -10.41 0.46 5.63
C PHE A 209 -10.80 1.55 4.63
N ALA A 210 -11.09 1.12 3.40
CA ALA A 210 -11.50 1.99 2.33
C ALA A 210 -13.03 2.07 2.26
N LYS A 211 -13.58 3.28 2.44
CA LYS A 211 -15.03 3.53 2.36
C LYS A 211 -15.38 4.13 1.00
N VAL A 212 -16.54 3.74 0.47
CA VAL A 212 -17.08 4.36 -0.73
C VAL A 212 -17.23 5.86 -0.52
N LYS A 213 -16.88 6.67 -1.55
CA LYS A 213 -17.00 8.13 -1.53
C LYS A 213 -18.45 8.61 -1.51
#